data_5c09a388cd120f9186eadb0ff3066016
#
_entry.id   5c09a388cd120f9186eadb0ff3066016
#
_cell.length_a   1.000
_cell.length_b   1.000
_cell.length_c   1.000
_cell.angle_alpha   90.00
_cell.angle_beta   90.00
_cell.angle_gamma   90.00
#
_symmetry.space_group_name_H-M   'P 1'
#
loop_
_entity.id
_entity.type
_entity.pdbx_description
1 polymer ?
#
loop_
_entity_poly.entity_id
_entity_poly.type
_entity_poly.pdbx_seq_one_letter_code
_entity_poly.pdbx_strand_id
1 'polypeptide(L)'
;MIYLIPAAGKGSRLPRDKWGFKPLIKVHGKTLLEYSIRSLDLSRNDLLVVVVLAGALSAEIDQVLRNLKVPCRWDLILLQNETSGQADTAYQATSRLDSAEALVVHNCDTAMNIGPVETYQDCSGLIWLFESDSPHFSYVSMDSDGLIMETAEKIVISNLATTGTYFFSSIQKFRNYYQKTIFGTNEHFVAPIYNTMILDSLRVRGQFAQAVFPLGTPEDIEINSFPLQKQWIPKW
;
A
#
# COMPACT_ATOMS: atom_id res chain seq x y z
N MET A 1 14.13 6.69 -3.67
CA MET A 1 13.09 5.62 -3.59
C MET A 1 11.76 6.20 -4.02
N ILE A 2 10.87 5.37 -4.57
CA ILE A 2 9.53 5.80 -5.00
C ILE A 2 8.49 5.17 -4.09
N TYR A 3 7.64 6.01 -3.49
CA TYR A 3 6.46 5.60 -2.73
C TYR A 3 5.22 5.79 -3.60
N LEU A 4 4.49 4.72 -3.88
CA LEU A 4 3.35 4.73 -4.77
C LEU A 4 2.07 4.35 -4.01
N ILE A 5 1.07 5.23 -4.08
CA ILE A 5 -0.26 5.01 -3.50
C ILE A 5 -1.27 4.77 -4.61
N PRO A 6 -1.67 3.51 -4.85
CA PRO A 6 -2.67 3.16 -5.85
C PRO A 6 -4.08 3.48 -5.33
N ALA A 7 -4.71 4.52 -5.86
CA ALA A 7 -6.04 4.97 -5.48
C ALA A 7 -7.02 5.02 -6.67
N ALA A 8 -6.73 4.26 -7.76
CA ALA A 8 -7.58 4.17 -8.95
C ALA A 8 -8.63 3.04 -8.89
N GLY A 9 -8.71 2.31 -7.79
CA GLY A 9 -9.66 1.20 -7.61
C GLY A 9 -11.11 1.65 -7.43
N LYS A 10 -12.06 0.71 -7.61
CA LYS A 10 -13.51 0.95 -7.50
C LYS A 10 -13.98 1.39 -6.10
N GLY A 11 -13.24 1.00 -5.05
CA GLY A 11 -13.61 1.31 -3.66
C GLY A 11 -14.94 0.67 -3.22
N SER A 12 -15.27 -0.52 -3.72
CA SER A 12 -16.58 -1.18 -3.57
C SER A 12 -16.99 -1.44 -2.11
N ARG A 13 -16.03 -1.57 -1.20
CA ARG A 13 -16.28 -1.78 0.25
C ARG A 13 -16.77 -0.51 0.97
N LEU A 14 -16.51 0.67 0.40
CA LEU A 14 -17.01 1.97 0.86
C LEU A 14 -17.78 2.61 -0.30
N PRO A 15 -19.09 2.29 -0.48
CA PRO A 15 -19.88 2.75 -1.62
C PRO A 15 -19.90 4.27 -1.75
N ARG A 16 -19.67 4.79 -2.96
CA ARG A 16 -19.50 6.23 -3.23
C ARG A 16 -20.73 7.07 -2.93
N ASP A 17 -21.92 6.53 -3.11
CA ASP A 17 -23.20 7.18 -2.81
C ASP A 17 -23.37 7.49 -1.32
N LYS A 18 -22.77 6.68 -0.47
CA LYS A 18 -22.86 6.83 1.00
C LYS A 18 -21.61 7.48 1.61
N TRP A 19 -20.43 7.15 1.11
CA TRP A 19 -19.13 7.53 1.72
C TRP A 19 -18.34 8.55 0.90
N GLY A 20 -18.70 8.74 -0.38
CA GLY A 20 -17.94 9.57 -1.30
C GLY A 20 -16.75 8.82 -1.92
N PHE A 21 -15.78 9.58 -2.44
CA PHE A 21 -14.58 9.01 -3.05
C PHE A 21 -13.58 8.58 -1.98
N LYS A 22 -13.26 7.30 -1.94
CA LYS A 22 -12.51 6.65 -0.86
C LYS A 22 -11.28 7.43 -0.37
N PRO A 23 -10.34 7.89 -1.21
CA PRO A 23 -9.18 8.66 -0.76
C PRO A 23 -9.53 9.96 -0.02
N LEU A 24 -10.72 10.53 -0.28
CA LEU A 24 -11.18 11.82 0.28
C LEU A 24 -12.12 11.67 1.48
N ILE A 25 -12.49 10.44 1.85
CA ILE A 25 -13.29 10.18 3.07
C ILE A 25 -12.53 10.74 4.28
N LYS A 26 -13.23 11.46 5.15
CA LYS A 26 -12.63 12.09 6.32
C LYS A 26 -12.94 11.33 7.60
N VAL A 27 -11.88 11.09 8.38
CA VAL A 27 -11.93 10.59 9.75
C VAL A 27 -11.22 11.63 10.63
N HIS A 28 -11.87 12.14 11.66
CA HIS A 28 -11.34 13.22 12.51
C HIS A 28 -10.75 14.42 11.73
N GLY A 29 -11.42 14.81 10.65
CA GLY A 29 -11.04 15.99 9.84
C GLY A 29 -9.92 15.75 8.83
N LYS A 30 -9.22 14.60 8.85
CA LYS A 30 -8.20 14.23 7.87
C LYS A 30 -8.74 13.21 6.88
N THR A 31 -8.29 13.30 5.62
CA THR A 31 -8.66 12.32 4.59
C THR A 31 -7.94 10.99 4.79
N LEU A 32 -8.50 9.88 4.28
CA LEU A 32 -7.82 8.58 4.30
C LEU A 32 -6.46 8.66 3.59
N LEU A 33 -6.42 9.38 2.47
CA LEU A 33 -5.17 9.63 1.74
C LEU A 33 -4.14 10.39 2.61
N GLU A 34 -4.58 11.38 3.40
CA GLU A 34 -3.69 12.09 4.31
C GLU A 34 -3.10 11.15 5.37
N TYR A 35 -3.92 10.29 5.98
CA TYR A 35 -3.44 9.29 6.95
C TYR A 35 -2.43 8.34 6.32
N SER A 36 -2.74 7.82 5.13
CA SER A 36 -1.86 6.94 4.37
C SER A 36 -0.50 7.60 4.11
N ILE A 37 -0.48 8.79 3.50
CA ILE A 37 0.75 9.49 3.16
C ILE A 37 1.59 9.82 4.40
N ARG A 38 0.96 10.32 5.47
CA ARG A 38 1.68 10.68 6.72
C ARG A 38 2.18 9.49 7.53
N SER A 39 1.79 8.27 7.16
CA SER A 39 2.34 7.04 7.73
C SER A 39 3.68 6.63 7.10
N LEU A 40 4.02 7.20 5.94
CA LEU A 40 5.25 6.87 5.22
C LEU A 40 6.45 7.69 5.72
N ASP A 41 7.61 7.05 5.78
CA ASP A 41 8.87 7.68 6.19
C ASP A 41 9.55 8.34 4.98
N LEU A 42 8.99 9.48 4.54
CA LEU A 42 9.42 10.19 3.34
C LEU A 42 10.62 11.10 3.63
N SER A 43 11.63 11.07 2.77
CA SER A 43 12.83 11.90 2.78
C SER A 43 12.90 12.81 1.54
N ARG A 44 13.76 13.83 1.56
CA ARG A 44 13.91 14.79 0.45
C ARG A 44 14.24 14.16 -0.90
N ASN A 45 14.90 13.01 -0.88
CA ASN A 45 15.36 12.32 -2.08
C ASN A 45 14.30 11.35 -2.65
N ASP A 46 13.18 11.19 -1.96
CA ASP A 46 12.11 10.32 -2.39
C ASP A 46 11.19 11.00 -3.40
N LEU A 47 10.38 10.18 -4.05
CA LEU A 47 9.26 10.61 -4.89
C LEU A 47 7.98 9.94 -4.37
N LEU A 48 7.00 10.75 -3.98
CA LEU A 48 5.65 10.26 -3.69
C LEU A 48 4.83 10.30 -4.98
N VAL A 49 4.24 9.17 -5.36
CA VAL A 49 3.36 9.06 -6.53
C VAL A 49 1.97 8.63 -6.05
N VAL A 50 0.96 9.44 -6.31
CA VAL A 50 -0.44 9.07 -6.09
C VAL A 50 -1.09 8.78 -7.42
N VAL A 51 -1.79 7.65 -7.54
CA VAL A 51 -2.39 7.19 -8.80
C VAL A 51 -3.90 7.13 -8.66
N VAL A 52 -4.62 7.91 -9.44
CA VAL A 52 -6.09 7.95 -9.44
C VAL A 52 -6.65 7.82 -10.85
N LEU A 53 -7.94 7.53 -10.95
CA LEU A 53 -8.65 7.67 -12.23
C LEU A 53 -8.81 9.15 -12.60
N ALA A 54 -8.62 9.47 -13.88
CA ALA A 54 -8.91 10.79 -14.43
C ALA A 54 -10.41 11.11 -14.25
N GLY A 55 -10.71 12.32 -13.76
CA GLY A 55 -12.08 12.73 -13.53
C GLY A 55 -12.21 13.93 -12.61
N ALA A 56 -13.45 14.28 -12.26
CA ALA A 56 -13.78 15.49 -11.51
C ALA A 56 -13.07 15.59 -10.14
N LEU A 57 -12.77 14.45 -9.48
CA LEU A 57 -12.15 14.43 -8.16
C LEU A 57 -10.62 14.45 -8.18
N SER A 58 -9.98 14.42 -9.35
CA SER A 58 -8.52 14.50 -9.45
C SER A 58 -7.98 15.86 -8.98
N ALA A 59 -8.72 16.95 -9.21
CA ALA A 59 -8.36 18.28 -8.72
C ALA A 59 -8.40 18.38 -7.19
N GLU A 60 -9.35 17.69 -6.55
CA GLU A 60 -9.43 17.64 -5.07
C GLU A 60 -8.25 16.86 -4.47
N ILE A 61 -7.82 15.76 -5.11
CA ILE A 61 -6.61 15.03 -4.72
C ILE A 61 -5.37 15.90 -4.86
N ASP A 62 -5.20 16.61 -5.99
CA ASP A 62 -4.10 17.56 -6.18
C ASP A 62 -4.09 18.63 -5.07
N GLN A 63 -5.25 19.15 -4.69
CA GLN A 63 -5.37 20.13 -3.61
C GLN A 63 -4.97 19.53 -2.25
N VAL A 64 -5.35 18.27 -1.96
CA VAL A 64 -4.90 17.55 -0.74
C VAL A 64 -3.37 17.46 -0.73
N LEU A 65 -2.75 17.02 -1.82
CA LEU A 65 -1.29 16.87 -1.92
C LEU A 65 -0.55 18.21 -1.71
N ARG A 66 -1.03 19.29 -2.33
CA ARG A 66 -0.47 20.65 -2.13
C ARG A 66 -0.54 21.11 -0.69
N ASN A 67 -1.66 20.85 -0.03
CA ASN A 67 -1.89 21.25 1.37
C ASN A 67 -1.06 20.43 2.37
N LEU A 68 -0.73 19.19 2.04
CA LEU A 68 0.03 18.28 2.92
C LEU A 68 1.47 18.74 3.17
N LYS A 69 2.07 19.47 2.22
CA LYS A 69 3.47 19.93 2.31
C LYS A 69 4.44 18.76 2.58
N VAL A 70 4.29 17.68 1.80
CA VAL A 70 5.16 16.50 1.92
C VAL A 70 6.65 16.88 1.84
N PRO A 71 7.56 16.20 2.56
CA PRO A 71 8.97 16.57 2.61
C PRO A 71 9.76 16.24 1.33
N CYS A 72 9.14 15.58 0.35
CA CYS A 72 9.74 15.14 -0.91
C CYS A 72 9.02 15.72 -2.13
N ARG A 73 9.54 15.43 -3.33
CA ARG A 73 8.79 15.66 -4.57
C ARG A 73 7.58 14.72 -4.62
N TRP A 74 6.51 15.17 -5.25
CA TRP A 74 5.34 14.34 -5.49
C TRP A 74 4.82 14.50 -6.91
N ASP A 75 4.12 13.48 -7.39
CA ASP A 75 3.45 13.44 -8.69
C ASP A 75 2.06 12.81 -8.55
N LEU A 76 1.12 13.27 -9.38
CA LEU A 76 -0.23 12.74 -9.48
C LEU A 76 -0.43 12.12 -10.87
N ILE A 77 -0.47 10.80 -10.94
CA ILE A 77 -0.69 10.07 -12.18
C ILE A 77 -2.19 9.84 -12.38
N LEU A 78 -2.71 10.31 -13.51
CA LEU A 78 -4.09 10.10 -13.92
C LEU A 78 -4.18 8.96 -14.92
N LEU A 79 -4.88 7.87 -14.55
CA LEU A 79 -5.21 6.76 -15.44
C LEU A 79 -6.54 7.02 -16.12
N GLN A 80 -6.64 6.69 -17.41
CA GLN A 80 -7.85 6.90 -18.19
C GLN A 80 -8.91 5.82 -17.98
N ASN A 81 -8.47 4.60 -17.64
CA ASN A 81 -9.33 3.43 -17.48
C ASN A 81 -9.20 2.84 -16.09
N GLU A 82 -10.27 2.17 -15.64
CA GLU A 82 -10.23 1.34 -14.45
C GLU A 82 -9.17 0.25 -14.57
N THR A 83 -8.61 -0.14 -13.42
CA THR A 83 -7.59 -1.18 -13.33
C THR A 83 -8.17 -2.44 -12.69
N SER A 84 -7.49 -3.56 -12.89
CA SER A 84 -7.86 -4.85 -12.29
C SER A 84 -7.52 -4.94 -10.79
N GLY A 85 -7.05 -3.88 -10.16
CA GLY A 85 -6.75 -3.85 -8.73
C GLY A 85 -5.48 -3.08 -8.39
N GLN A 86 -5.05 -3.20 -7.14
CA GLN A 86 -3.92 -2.44 -6.59
C GLN A 86 -2.62 -2.66 -7.36
N ALA A 87 -2.29 -3.92 -7.63
CA ALA A 87 -1.06 -4.27 -8.34
C ALA A 87 -1.08 -3.79 -9.81
N ASP A 88 -2.24 -3.87 -10.48
CA ASP A 88 -2.39 -3.38 -11.84
C ASP A 88 -2.28 -1.84 -11.89
N THR A 89 -2.90 -1.14 -10.94
CA THR A 89 -2.74 0.31 -10.80
C THR A 89 -1.26 0.70 -10.69
N ALA A 90 -0.53 0.03 -9.80
CA ALA A 90 0.90 0.26 -9.62
C ALA A 90 1.69 -0.10 -10.90
N TYR A 91 1.37 -1.22 -11.55
CA TYR A 91 2.05 -1.64 -12.78
C TYR A 91 1.89 -0.62 -13.91
N GLN A 92 0.69 -0.10 -14.13
CA GLN A 92 0.44 0.90 -15.16
C GLN A 92 1.18 2.22 -14.86
N ALA A 93 1.16 2.66 -13.61
CA ALA A 93 1.85 3.87 -13.20
C ALA A 93 3.38 3.77 -13.33
N THR A 94 3.96 2.63 -12.98
CA THR A 94 5.41 2.42 -13.02
C THR A 94 6.01 2.43 -14.42
N SER A 95 5.20 2.38 -15.49
CA SER A 95 5.69 2.54 -16.87
C SER A 95 6.31 3.93 -17.16
N ARG A 96 6.02 4.92 -16.33
CA ARG A 96 6.47 6.32 -16.44
C ARG A 96 7.59 6.67 -15.48
N LEU A 97 8.07 5.70 -14.70
CA LEU A 97 9.03 5.90 -13.62
C LEU A 97 10.38 5.22 -13.94
N ASP A 98 11.45 5.68 -13.31
CA ASP A 98 12.77 5.06 -13.49
C ASP A 98 12.75 3.62 -12.93
N SER A 99 13.05 2.68 -13.81
CA SER A 99 12.98 1.24 -13.52
C SER A 99 14.02 0.75 -12.50
N ALA A 100 15.10 1.48 -12.29
CA ALA A 100 16.15 1.15 -11.33
C ALA A 100 15.79 1.53 -9.89
N GLU A 101 14.87 2.48 -9.71
CA GLU A 101 14.47 2.94 -8.39
C GLU A 101 13.74 1.86 -7.58
N ALA A 102 14.01 1.82 -6.28
CA ALA A 102 13.26 0.99 -5.34
C ALA A 102 11.82 1.51 -5.21
N LEU A 103 10.86 0.60 -5.04
CA LEU A 103 9.42 0.88 -5.00
C LEU A 103 8.82 0.44 -3.67
N VAL A 104 8.06 1.33 -3.04
CA VAL A 104 7.11 1.00 -1.98
C VAL A 104 5.70 1.21 -2.51
N VAL A 105 4.86 0.18 -2.50
CA VAL A 105 3.42 0.28 -2.77
C VAL A 105 2.69 0.30 -1.43
N HIS A 106 1.85 1.30 -1.19
CA HIS A 106 1.13 1.46 0.06
C HIS A 106 -0.36 1.76 -0.17
N ASN A 107 -1.23 1.13 0.61
CA ASN A 107 -2.68 1.31 0.52
C ASN A 107 -3.09 2.76 0.83
N CYS A 108 -4.08 3.28 0.11
CA CYS A 108 -4.63 4.62 0.35
C CYS A 108 -5.56 4.71 1.58
N ASP A 109 -5.85 3.61 2.24
CA ASP A 109 -6.81 3.45 3.34
C ASP A 109 -6.22 2.79 4.59
N THR A 110 -4.91 2.82 4.74
CA THR A 110 -4.24 2.30 5.92
C THR A 110 -3.39 3.39 6.56
N ALA A 111 -3.68 3.70 7.82
CA ALA A 111 -2.77 4.46 8.66
C ALA A 111 -1.93 3.50 9.49
N MET A 112 -0.65 3.81 9.71
CA MET A 112 0.22 2.97 10.52
C MET A 112 1.38 3.75 11.12
N ASN A 113 1.99 3.19 12.16
CA ASN A 113 3.26 3.61 12.69
C ASN A 113 4.32 2.61 12.23
N ILE A 114 5.13 3.00 11.23
CA ILE A 114 6.28 2.21 10.79
C ILE A 114 7.41 2.42 11.79
N GLY A 115 7.94 1.33 12.36
CA GLY A 115 9.20 1.36 13.09
C GLY A 115 10.37 1.78 12.18
N PRO A 116 11.58 1.96 12.73
CA PRO A 116 12.76 2.21 11.92
C PRO A 116 12.91 1.08 10.90
N VAL A 117 13.10 1.47 9.64
CA VAL A 117 13.27 0.52 8.55
C VAL A 117 14.70 -0.02 8.61
N GLU A 118 14.85 -1.20 9.19
CA GLU A 118 16.12 -1.90 9.21
C GLU A 118 16.37 -2.56 7.84
N THR A 119 17.27 -1.95 7.09
CA THR A 119 17.96 -2.48 5.90
C THR A 119 17.12 -3.22 4.84
N TYR A 120 16.78 -2.51 3.79
CA TYR A 120 16.35 -3.09 2.50
C TYR A 120 17.50 -3.75 1.72
N GLN A 121 18.76 -3.67 2.20
CA GLN A 121 19.96 -3.96 1.39
C GLN A 121 20.10 -5.43 1.02
N ASP A 122 19.59 -6.36 1.83
CA ASP A 122 19.79 -7.79 1.64
C ASP A 122 18.57 -8.55 1.12
N CYS A 123 17.49 -7.87 0.76
CA CYS A 123 16.29 -8.51 0.28
C CYS A 123 15.77 -7.94 -1.05
N SER A 124 15.08 -8.78 -1.79
CA SER A 124 14.42 -8.40 -3.05
C SER A 124 13.04 -7.79 -2.82
N GLY A 125 12.42 -8.12 -1.67
CA GLY A 125 11.13 -7.64 -1.25
C GLY A 125 11.01 -7.59 0.27
N LEU A 126 10.10 -6.74 0.77
CA LEU A 126 9.76 -6.65 2.18
C LEU A 126 8.26 -6.37 2.30
N ILE A 127 7.62 -7.02 3.28
CA ILE A 127 6.20 -6.87 3.57
C ILE A 127 6.05 -6.39 5.02
N TRP A 128 5.32 -5.29 5.24
CA TRP A 128 4.96 -4.88 6.60
C TRP A 128 3.79 -5.68 7.13
N LEU A 129 3.93 -6.15 8.36
CA LEU A 129 3.06 -7.11 9.00
C LEU A 129 2.44 -6.55 10.29
N PHE A 130 1.30 -7.10 10.66
CA PHE A 130 0.67 -6.95 11.97
C PHE A 130 -0.10 -8.21 12.32
N GLU A 131 -0.47 -8.38 13.58
CA GLU A 131 -1.27 -9.52 14.02
C GLU A 131 -2.75 -9.29 13.72
N SER A 132 -3.40 -10.29 13.09
CA SER A 132 -4.84 -10.31 12.81
C SER A 132 -5.30 -11.74 12.56
N ASP A 133 -6.61 -11.96 12.73
CA ASP A 133 -7.33 -13.19 12.35
C ASP A 133 -8.47 -12.90 11.35
N SER A 134 -8.62 -11.64 10.92
CA SER A 134 -9.70 -11.22 10.02
C SER A 134 -9.44 -11.66 8.58
N PRO A 135 -10.36 -12.39 7.92
CA PRO A 135 -10.17 -12.88 6.55
C PRO A 135 -10.19 -11.79 5.47
N HIS A 136 -10.19 -10.50 5.88
CA HIS A 136 -10.18 -9.36 4.94
C HIS A 136 -8.79 -8.95 4.48
N PHE A 137 -7.72 -9.49 5.11
CA PHE A 137 -6.33 -9.17 4.81
C PHE A 137 -5.65 -10.27 3.99
N SER A 138 -4.52 -9.91 3.38
CA SER A 138 -3.55 -10.90 2.91
C SER A 138 -2.71 -11.37 4.09
N TYR A 139 -2.28 -12.61 4.07
CA TYR A 139 -1.50 -13.24 5.13
C TYR A 139 -0.16 -13.74 4.61
N VAL A 140 0.79 -13.96 5.51
CA VAL A 140 2.08 -14.56 5.17
C VAL A 140 2.40 -15.70 6.12
N SER A 141 3.11 -16.74 5.65
CA SER A 141 3.90 -17.61 6.52
C SER A 141 5.35 -17.13 6.51
N MET A 142 6.02 -17.21 7.66
CA MET A 142 7.37 -16.69 7.86
C MET A 142 8.19 -17.67 8.69
N ASP A 143 9.46 -17.85 8.32
CA ASP A 143 10.39 -18.68 9.08
C ASP A 143 10.99 -17.95 10.30
N SER A 144 11.83 -18.66 11.08
CA SER A 144 12.50 -18.12 12.26
C SER A 144 13.50 -17.00 11.95
N ASP A 145 13.96 -16.89 10.70
CA ASP A 145 14.92 -15.87 10.26
C ASP A 145 14.23 -14.60 9.72
N GLY A 146 12.89 -14.58 9.76
CA GLY A 146 12.07 -13.47 9.28
C GLY A 146 11.90 -13.46 7.75
N LEU A 147 12.14 -14.58 7.07
CA LEU A 147 11.90 -14.72 5.64
C LEU A 147 10.46 -15.21 5.39
N ILE A 148 9.79 -14.54 4.48
CA ILE A 148 8.46 -14.93 4.01
C ILE A 148 8.59 -16.18 3.14
N MET A 149 7.85 -17.21 3.48
CA MET A 149 7.81 -18.49 2.78
C MET A 149 6.62 -18.57 1.81
N GLU A 150 5.52 -17.89 2.14
CA GLU A 150 4.30 -17.89 1.35
C GLU A 150 3.46 -16.66 1.67
N THR A 151 2.68 -16.19 0.68
CA THR A 151 1.60 -15.21 0.88
C THR A 151 0.26 -15.80 0.44
N ALA A 152 -0.83 -15.47 1.13
CA ALA A 152 -2.18 -15.87 0.78
C ALA A 152 -3.13 -14.68 0.84
N GLU A 153 -3.86 -14.45 -0.26
CA GLU A 153 -4.82 -13.35 -0.37
C GLU A 153 -6.15 -13.79 0.22
N LYS A 154 -6.61 -13.07 1.28
CA LYS A 154 -7.89 -13.31 1.97
C LYS A 154 -8.07 -14.75 2.50
N ILE A 155 -6.98 -15.43 2.75
CA ILE A 155 -6.95 -16.77 3.38
C ILE A 155 -6.04 -16.69 4.60
N VAL A 156 -6.58 -16.99 5.76
CA VAL A 156 -5.86 -16.96 7.03
C VAL A 156 -4.98 -18.20 7.13
N ILE A 157 -3.69 -18.07 6.79
CA ILE A 157 -2.69 -19.16 6.86
C ILE A 157 -1.81 -19.06 8.12
N SER A 158 -1.91 -17.96 8.84
CA SER A 158 -1.17 -17.65 10.07
C SER A 158 -1.88 -16.52 10.81
N ASN A 159 -1.30 -15.97 11.87
CA ASN A 159 -1.71 -14.72 12.50
C ASN A 159 -0.98 -13.47 11.94
N LEU A 160 -0.19 -13.60 10.88
CA LEU A 160 0.62 -12.53 10.30
C LEU A 160 -0.08 -11.94 9.07
N ALA A 161 -0.86 -10.89 9.29
CA ALA A 161 -1.53 -10.14 8.23
C ALA A 161 -0.62 -9.07 7.63
N THR A 162 -0.79 -8.76 6.34
CA THR A 162 -0.07 -7.66 5.69
C THR A 162 -0.78 -6.32 5.93
N THR A 163 -0.02 -5.27 6.17
CA THR A 163 -0.55 -3.90 6.35
C THR A 163 -1.03 -3.27 5.03
N GLY A 164 -0.79 -3.93 3.89
CA GLY A 164 -0.98 -3.32 2.57
C GLY A 164 0.19 -2.42 2.15
N THR A 165 1.36 -2.60 2.78
CA THR A 165 2.61 -1.91 2.45
C THR A 165 3.65 -2.92 2.01
N TYR A 166 4.20 -2.69 0.82
CA TYR A 166 5.01 -3.66 0.09
C TYR A 166 6.21 -2.99 -0.55
N PHE A 167 7.41 -3.47 -0.28
CA PHE A 167 8.66 -3.00 -0.88
C PHE A 167 9.20 -3.95 -1.93
N PHE A 168 9.66 -3.41 -3.03
CA PHE A 168 10.42 -4.08 -4.09
C PHE A 168 11.75 -3.36 -4.28
N SER A 169 12.85 -4.11 -4.37
CA SER A 169 14.20 -3.53 -4.49
C SER A 169 14.41 -2.76 -5.80
N SER A 170 13.54 -2.92 -6.81
CA SER A 170 13.46 -2.04 -7.99
C SER A 170 12.08 -2.12 -8.65
N ILE A 171 11.69 -1.06 -9.35
CA ILE A 171 10.51 -1.06 -10.23
C ILE A 171 10.62 -2.13 -11.31
N GLN A 172 11.81 -2.31 -11.89
CA GLN A 172 12.01 -3.38 -12.89
C GLN A 172 11.66 -4.76 -12.34
N LYS A 173 12.07 -5.04 -11.09
CA LYS A 173 11.75 -6.30 -10.43
C LYS A 173 10.24 -6.44 -10.21
N PHE A 174 9.58 -5.41 -9.66
CA PHE A 174 8.13 -5.40 -9.51
C PHE A 174 7.42 -5.69 -10.84
N ARG A 175 7.78 -5.01 -11.92
CA ARG A 175 7.17 -5.17 -13.25
C ARG A 175 7.37 -6.59 -13.81
N ASN A 176 8.58 -7.13 -13.70
CA ASN A 176 8.91 -8.47 -14.18
C ASN A 176 8.08 -9.53 -13.45
N TYR A 177 7.96 -9.41 -12.12
CA TYR A 177 7.22 -10.38 -11.32
C TYR A 177 5.72 -10.19 -11.42
N TYR A 178 5.21 -8.97 -11.57
CA TYR A 178 3.80 -8.75 -11.90
C TYR A 178 3.39 -9.49 -13.19
N GLN A 179 4.21 -9.40 -14.25
CA GLN A 179 3.93 -10.08 -15.54
C GLN A 179 4.03 -11.60 -15.46
N LYS A 180 4.86 -12.14 -14.59
CA LYS A 180 4.99 -13.60 -14.37
C LYS A 180 3.88 -14.16 -13.46
N THR A 181 3.27 -13.33 -12.63
CA THR A 181 2.28 -13.77 -11.64
C THR A 181 0.97 -14.17 -12.30
N ILE A 182 0.50 -15.36 -11.98
CA ILE A 182 -0.86 -15.82 -12.33
C ILE A 182 -1.78 -15.41 -11.19
N PHE A 183 -2.64 -14.42 -11.43
CA PHE A 183 -3.61 -13.99 -10.45
C PHE A 183 -4.82 -14.94 -10.44
N GLY A 184 -5.11 -15.53 -9.29
CA GLY A 184 -6.22 -16.48 -9.12
C GLY A 184 -7.62 -15.84 -9.12
N THR A 185 -7.68 -14.51 -9.20
CA THR A 185 -8.90 -13.70 -9.18
C THR A 185 -8.85 -12.61 -10.25
N ASN A 186 -10.00 -12.00 -10.56
CA ASN A 186 -10.07 -10.83 -11.44
C ASN A 186 -9.48 -9.56 -10.82
N GLU A 187 -9.22 -9.57 -9.50
CA GLU A 187 -8.58 -8.47 -8.78
C GLU A 187 -7.11 -8.78 -8.56
N HIS A 188 -6.22 -7.93 -9.09
CA HIS A 188 -4.78 -8.09 -8.99
C HIS A 188 -4.26 -7.43 -7.71
N PHE A 189 -4.05 -8.25 -6.68
CA PHE A 189 -3.45 -7.84 -5.41
C PHE A 189 -1.92 -7.89 -5.47
N VAL A 190 -1.23 -7.17 -4.56
CA VAL A 190 0.24 -7.13 -4.55
C VAL A 190 0.84 -8.38 -3.89
N ALA A 191 0.23 -8.90 -2.82
CA ALA A 191 0.77 -10.02 -2.07
C ALA A 191 1.11 -11.27 -2.93
N PRO A 192 0.28 -11.72 -3.89
CA PRO A 192 0.59 -12.86 -4.76
C PRO A 192 1.88 -12.73 -5.58
N ILE A 193 2.32 -11.50 -5.88
CA ILE A 193 3.56 -11.27 -6.64
C ILE A 193 4.78 -11.85 -5.89
N TYR A 194 4.76 -11.78 -4.55
CA TYR A 194 5.84 -12.30 -3.74
C TYR A 194 5.96 -13.82 -3.79
N ASN A 195 4.86 -14.57 -3.98
CA ASN A 195 4.95 -16.02 -4.18
C ASN A 195 5.76 -16.35 -5.43
N THR A 196 5.56 -15.61 -6.52
CA THR A 196 6.35 -15.78 -7.75
C THR A 196 7.82 -15.42 -7.52
N MET A 197 8.12 -14.41 -6.70
CA MET A 197 9.50 -14.06 -6.32
C MET A 197 10.15 -15.16 -5.47
N ILE A 198 9.41 -15.71 -4.51
CA ILE A 198 9.90 -16.78 -3.62
C ILE A 198 10.18 -18.06 -4.42
N LEU A 199 9.32 -18.42 -5.39
CA LEU A 199 9.55 -19.55 -6.28
C LEU A 199 10.85 -19.41 -7.09
N ASP A 200 11.24 -18.19 -7.47
CA ASP A 200 12.54 -17.88 -8.11
C ASP A 200 13.67 -17.71 -7.06
N SER A 201 13.49 -18.18 -5.83
CA SER A 201 14.46 -18.14 -4.72
C SER A 201 14.91 -16.73 -4.31
N LEU A 202 14.10 -15.70 -4.57
CA LEU A 202 14.36 -14.36 -4.08
C LEU A 202 14.00 -14.24 -2.60
N ARG A 203 14.85 -13.55 -1.84
CA ARG A 203 14.62 -13.30 -0.42
C ARG A 203 13.58 -12.20 -0.24
N VAL A 204 12.49 -12.53 0.44
CA VAL A 204 11.44 -11.60 0.87
C VAL A 204 11.39 -11.62 2.40
N ARG A 205 11.42 -10.45 3.03
CA ARG A 205 11.37 -10.34 4.51
C ARG A 205 10.04 -9.83 4.99
N GLY A 206 9.68 -10.23 6.21
CA GLY A 206 8.60 -9.63 7.00
C GLY A 206 9.16 -8.61 7.99
N GLN A 207 8.46 -7.49 8.18
CA GLN A 207 8.77 -6.50 9.22
C GLN A 207 7.48 -6.09 9.93
N PHE A 208 7.45 -6.13 11.26
CA PHE A 208 6.29 -5.70 12.03
C PHE A 208 6.16 -4.17 12.04
N ALA A 209 4.95 -3.69 11.78
CA ALA A 209 4.57 -2.32 12.10
C ALA A 209 4.30 -2.19 13.60
N GLN A 210 4.56 -1.01 14.18
CA GLN A 210 4.34 -0.75 15.61
C GLN A 210 2.85 -0.61 15.95
N ALA A 211 2.07 -0.04 15.03
CA ALA A 211 0.61 0.03 15.12
C ALA A 211 0.03 0.15 13.71
N VAL A 212 -1.13 -0.45 13.48
CA VAL A 212 -1.83 -0.45 12.19
C VAL A 212 -3.29 -0.12 12.41
N PHE A 213 -3.82 0.80 11.61
CA PHE A 213 -5.20 1.27 11.65
C PHE A 213 -5.79 1.14 10.24
N PRO A 214 -6.36 -0.03 9.89
CA PRO A 214 -7.11 -0.20 8.65
C PRO A 214 -8.34 0.74 8.64
N LEU A 215 -8.61 1.33 7.48
CA LEU A 215 -9.75 2.25 7.27
C LEU A 215 -10.49 1.90 5.98
N GLY A 216 -10.39 0.65 5.55
CA GLY A 216 -10.84 0.17 4.24
C GLY A 216 -12.33 -0.17 4.15
N THR A 217 -13.01 -0.33 5.29
CA THR A 217 -14.43 -0.64 5.40
C THR A 217 -15.11 0.26 6.44
N PRO A 218 -16.46 0.38 6.44
CA PRO A 218 -17.17 1.11 7.49
C PRO A 218 -16.84 0.59 8.90
N GLU A 219 -16.75 -0.73 9.05
CA GLU A 219 -16.42 -1.41 10.29
C GLU A 219 -14.98 -1.09 10.74
N ASP A 220 -14.02 -1.12 9.82
CA ASP A 220 -12.63 -0.71 10.09
C ASP A 220 -12.58 0.73 10.62
N ILE A 221 -13.31 1.66 9.98
CA ILE A 221 -13.37 3.07 10.40
C ILE A 221 -13.97 3.18 11.81
N GLU A 222 -15.05 2.46 12.10
CA GLU A 222 -15.69 2.47 13.41
C GLU A 222 -14.74 1.96 14.50
N ILE A 223 -14.13 0.80 14.30
CA ILE A 223 -13.22 0.16 15.25
C ILE A 223 -11.96 1.00 15.46
N ASN A 224 -11.36 1.52 14.38
CA ASN A 224 -10.06 2.19 14.44
C ASN A 224 -10.14 3.70 14.68
N SER A 225 -11.32 4.33 14.60
CA SER A 225 -11.45 5.78 14.74
C SER A 225 -10.87 6.29 16.07
N PHE A 226 -11.22 5.71 17.21
CA PHE A 226 -10.71 6.13 18.51
C PHE A 226 -9.24 5.78 18.73
N PRO A 227 -8.76 4.54 18.46
CA PRO A 227 -7.33 4.23 18.51
C PRO A 227 -6.48 5.12 17.63
N LEU A 228 -6.92 5.39 16.40
CA LEU A 228 -6.25 6.25 15.44
C LEU A 228 -6.01 7.66 16.03
N GLN A 229 -7.03 8.25 16.66
CA GLN A 229 -6.93 9.57 17.27
C GLN A 229 -5.90 9.63 18.41
N LYS A 230 -5.74 8.54 19.16
CA LYS A 230 -4.94 8.48 20.38
C LYS A 230 -3.51 7.97 20.16
N GLN A 231 -3.30 7.06 19.23
CA GLN A 231 -2.09 6.26 19.11
C GLN A 231 -1.34 6.46 17.80
N TRP A 232 -2.02 6.98 16.76
CA TRP A 232 -1.35 7.22 15.48
C TRP A 232 -0.42 8.43 15.58
N ILE A 233 0.82 8.23 15.13
CA ILE A 233 1.87 9.23 15.13
C ILE A 233 2.27 9.50 13.67
N PRO A 234 2.00 10.70 13.12
CA PRO A 234 2.46 11.05 11.79
C PRO A 234 4.00 11.11 11.75
N LYS A 235 4.57 10.70 10.63
CA LYS A 235 6.04 10.68 10.46
C LYS A 235 6.64 12.08 10.28
N TRP A 236 5.83 13.04 9.82
CA TRP A 236 6.24 14.43 9.57
C TRP A 236 5.05 15.40 9.62
#